data_2ea1bea95dd38f1794336a468d0adc1e
#
_entry.id   2ea1bea95dd38f1794336a468d0adc1e
#
_cell.length_a   1.000
_cell.length_b   1.000
_cell.length_c   1.000
_cell.angle_alpha   90.00
_cell.angle_beta   90.00
_cell.angle_gamma   90.00
#
_symmetry.space_group_name_H-M   'P 1'
#
loop_
_entity.id
_entity.type
_entity.pdbx_description
1 polymer ?
#
loop_
_entity_poly.entity_id
_entity_poly.type
_entity_poly.pdbx_seq_one_letter_code
_entity_poly.pdbx_strand_id
1 'polypeptide(L)'
;MNTVNVSRRRLLQASAVTGGGLVVGFAFTACSRAPAPLPIASTEGAWTPNAFLQILPDNTIRFYTARSEMGQGVTTGLATLVGEELDVNPLDMDIRLAGVHEDYANPAFVMQGTGGSSSIRGHYMQLRQVGANTRGLEPAALAATRE
;
A
#
# COMPACT_ATOMS: atom_id res chain seq x y z
N MET A 1 10.20 -13.13 -37.49
CA MET A 1 8.95 -12.72 -36.83
C MET A 1 7.93 -12.41 -37.91
N ASN A 2 6.97 -13.34 -38.15
CA ASN A 2 5.94 -13.14 -39.16
C ASN A 2 4.80 -12.32 -38.58
N THR A 3 4.66 -11.08 -39.02
CA THR A 3 3.51 -10.24 -38.69
C THR A 3 2.32 -10.69 -39.52
N VAL A 4 1.35 -11.31 -38.91
CA VAL A 4 0.08 -11.69 -39.56
C VAL A 4 -0.75 -10.42 -39.76
N ASN A 5 -0.75 -9.92 -40.96
CA ASN A 5 -1.55 -8.74 -41.33
C ASN A 5 -2.98 -9.18 -41.69
N VAL A 6 -3.85 -9.28 -40.67
CA VAL A 6 -5.27 -9.60 -40.87
C VAL A 6 -6.02 -8.34 -41.26
N SER A 7 -6.52 -8.32 -42.51
CA SER A 7 -7.34 -7.21 -43.02
C SER A 7 -8.59 -7.04 -42.15
N ARG A 8 -8.93 -5.78 -41.77
CA ARG A 8 -10.13 -5.41 -40.98
C ARG A 8 -11.41 -6.03 -41.55
N ARG A 9 -11.49 -6.21 -42.90
CA ARG A 9 -12.61 -6.82 -43.61
C ARG A 9 -12.75 -8.31 -43.28
N ARG A 10 -11.65 -9.07 -43.16
CA ARG A 10 -11.66 -10.48 -42.76
C ARG A 10 -12.04 -10.68 -41.30
N LEU A 11 -11.66 -9.76 -40.41
CA LEU A 11 -12.07 -9.79 -39.03
C LEU A 11 -13.58 -9.60 -38.87
N LEU A 12 -14.16 -8.65 -39.62
CA LEU A 12 -15.61 -8.39 -39.64
C LEU A 12 -16.41 -9.52 -40.29
N GLN A 13 -15.86 -10.18 -41.32
CA GLN A 13 -16.50 -11.33 -41.94
C GLN A 13 -16.51 -12.57 -41.05
N ALA A 14 -15.47 -12.78 -40.26
CA ALA A 14 -15.41 -13.88 -39.29
C ALA A 14 -16.40 -13.69 -38.12
N SER A 15 -16.67 -12.46 -37.72
CA SER A 15 -17.67 -12.16 -36.70
C SER A 15 -19.13 -12.27 -37.16
N ALA A 16 -19.38 -12.17 -38.47
CA ALA A 16 -20.74 -12.26 -39.01
C ALA A 16 -21.24 -13.71 -39.19
N VAL A 17 -20.35 -14.70 -39.21
CA VAL A 17 -20.71 -16.12 -39.45
C VAL A 17 -21.14 -16.86 -38.19
N THR A 18 -20.86 -16.31 -36.99
CA THR A 18 -21.17 -16.96 -35.70
C THR A 18 -22.39 -16.38 -34.99
N GLY A 19 -23.40 -15.92 -35.75
CA GLY A 19 -24.73 -15.62 -35.19
C GLY A 19 -24.76 -14.68 -33.98
N GLY A 20 -24.74 -13.38 -34.27
CA GLY A 20 -25.35 -12.40 -33.37
C GLY A 20 -24.68 -12.18 -32.01
N GLY A 21 -23.54 -11.53 -31.99
CA GLY A 21 -22.98 -11.00 -30.74
C GLY A 21 -21.49 -10.76 -30.88
N LEU A 22 -21.07 -9.50 -30.93
CA LEU A 22 -19.68 -9.12 -30.82
C LEU A 22 -19.23 -9.42 -29.38
N VAL A 23 -18.79 -10.63 -29.11
CA VAL A 23 -18.08 -10.96 -27.87
C VAL A 23 -16.67 -10.40 -28.01
N VAL A 24 -16.47 -9.15 -27.63
CA VAL A 24 -15.14 -8.60 -27.38
C VAL A 24 -14.66 -9.24 -26.09
N GLY A 25 -14.08 -10.42 -26.19
CA GLY A 25 -13.34 -11.04 -25.11
C GLY A 25 -12.09 -10.22 -24.84
N PHE A 26 -12.18 -9.23 -23.97
CA PHE A 26 -11.00 -8.72 -23.29
C PHE A 26 -10.52 -9.85 -22.39
N ALA A 27 -9.58 -10.64 -22.85
CA ALA A 27 -8.75 -11.43 -21.98
C ALA A 27 -7.92 -10.41 -21.17
N PHE A 28 -8.47 -9.95 -20.07
CA PHE A 28 -7.65 -9.43 -18.99
C PHE A 28 -6.84 -10.64 -18.50
N THR A 29 -5.68 -10.87 -19.07
CA THR A 29 -4.60 -11.48 -18.36
C THR A 29 -4.27 -10.47 -17.25
N ALA A 30 -5.09 -10.49 -16.20
CA ALA A 30 -4.65 -10.00 -14.92
C ALA A 30 -3.41 -10.84 -14.62
N CYS A 31 -2.23 -10.29 -14.91
CA CYS A 31 -1.03 -10.73 -14.26
C CYS A 31 -1.32 -10.50 -12.77
N SER A 32 -1.86 -11.51 -12.10
CA SER A 32 -1.89 -11.57 -10.67
C SER A 32 -0.43 -11.72 -10.23
N ARG A 33 0.32 -10.62 -10.33
CA ARG A 33 1.58 -10.50 -9.65
C ARG A 33 1.23 -10.68 -8.19
N ALA A 34 1.71 -11.75 -7.58
CA ALA A 34 1.59 -11.89 -6.15
C ALA A 34 2.02 -10.55 -5.52
N PRO A 35 1.25 -10.00 -4.58
CA PRO A 35 1.63 -8.75 -3.95
C PRO A 35 3.07 -8.90 -3.47
N ALA A 36 3.91 -7.91 -3.76
CA ALA A 36 5.27 -7.91 -3.30
C ALA A 36 5.27 -8.06 -1.77
N PRO A 37 6.19 -8.84 -1.19
CA PRO A 37 6.25 -8.98 0.26
C PRO A 37 6.42 -7.59 0.88
N LEU A 38 5.71 -7.34 1.98
CA LEU A 38 5.82 -6.08 2.70
C LEU A 38 7.27 -5.86 3.16
N PRO A 39 7.79 -4.62 3.17
CA PRO A 39 9.16 -4.30 3.55
C PRO A 39 9.44 -4.43 5.06
N ILE A 40 8.45 -4.85 5.83
CA ILE A 40 8.53 -5.07 7.27
C ILE A 40 8.87 -6.53 7.53
N ALA A 41 9.90 -6.77 8.36
CA ALA A 41 10.24 -8.10 8.79
C ALA A 41 9.06 -8.74 9.55
N SER A 42 8.72 -9.99 9.21
CA SER A 42 7.68 -10.72 9.92
C SER A 42 8.08 -10.95 11.38
N THR A 43 7.19 -10.61 12.29
CA THR A 43 7.29 -10.93 13.71
C THR A 43 6.22 -11.97 14.02
N GLU A 44 6.56 -13.01 14.74
CA GLU A 44 5.63 -14.08 15.09
C GLU A 44 4.41 -13.50 15.83
N GLY A 45 3.21 -13.83 15.37
CA GLY A 45 1.95 -13.37 15.96
C GLY A 45 1.62 -11.88 15.69
N ALA A 46 2.47 -11.14 14.97
CA ALA A 46 2.18 -9.76 14.64
C ALA A 46 1.27 -9.64 13.42
N TRP A 47 0.34 -8.71 13.48
CA TRP A 47 -0.48 -8.33 12.34
C TRP A 47 0.13 -7.13 11.60
N THR A 48 0.35 -7.27 10.30
CA THR A 48 0.99 -6.25 9.45
C THR A 48 0.04 -5.86 8.31
N PRO A 49 -0.87 -4.90 8.52
CA PRO A 49 -1.89 -4.52 7.55
C PRO A 49 -1.32 -3.81 6.30
N ASN A 50 -0.17 -3.19 6.41
CA ASN A 50 0.48 -2.40 5.35
C ASN A 50 1.97 -2.21 5.63
N ALA A 51 2.68 -1.51 4.74
CA ALA A 51 4.11 -1.27 4.86
C ALA A 51 4.51 -0.32 6.01
N PHE A 52 3.57 0.39 6.62
CA PHE A 52 3.85 1.41 7.64
C PHE A 52 3.54 0.95 9.06
N LEU A 53 2.66 -0.05 9.23
CA LEU A 53 2.16 -0.46 10.53
C LEU A 53 2.34 -1.94 10.77
N GLN A 54 2.68 -2.25 12.01
CA GLN A 54 2.71 -3.60 12.56
C GLN A 54 2.13 -3.56 13.97
N ILE A 55 1.16 -4.40 14.25
CA ILE A 55 0.57 -4.55 15.58
C ILE A 55 1.10 -5.84 16.18
N LEU A 56 1.80 -5.72 17.30
CA LEU A 56 2.43 -6.84 17.98
C LEU A 56 1.42 -7.58 18.88
N PRO A 57 1.71 -8.82 19.30
CA PRO A 57 0.83 -9.60 20.16
C PRO A 57 0.52 -8.96 21.52
N ASP A 58 1.37 -8.08 21.99
CA ASP A 58 1.20 -7.30 23.23
C ASP A 58 0.39 -6.01 23.02
N ASN A 59 -0.21 -5.82 21.85
CA ASN A 59 -0.90 -4.62 21.39
C ASN A 59 0.00 -3.38 21.18
N THR A 60 1.32 -3.55 21.17
CA THR A 60 2.22 -2.47 20.78
C THR A 60 2.03 -2.15 19.31
N ILE A 61 1.72 -0.89 19.00
CA ILE A 61 1.63 -0.40 17.63
C ILE A 61 3.01 0.09 17.20
N ARG A 62 3.59 -0.60 16.22
CA ARG A 62 4.85 -0.20 15.63
C ARG A 62 4.60 0.55 14.35
N PHE A 63 5.18 1.75 14.25
CA PHE A 63 5.09 2.60 13.07
C PHE A 63 6.46 2.73 12.41
N TYR A 64 6.51 2.44 11.10
CA TYR A 64 7.71 2.56 10.28
C TYR A 64 7.68 3.90 9.53
N THR A 65 8.49 4.86 10.01
CA THR A 65 8.61 6.17 9.36
C THR A 65 9.54 6.12 8.14
N ALA A 66 9.08 6.68 7.03
CA ALA A 66 9.84 6.76 5.79
C ALA A 66 10.85 7.94 5.77
N ARG A 67 10.96 8.71 6.88
CA ARG A 67 11.73 9.96 6.96
C ARG A 67 12.69 9.95 8.13
N SER A 68 13.90 10.45 7.87
CA SER A 68 14.93 10.55 8.91
C SER A 68 14.67 11.73 9.84
N GLU A 69 14.77 11.47 11.12
CA GLU A 69 14.77 12.50 12.16
C GLU A 69 16.15 13.17 12.21
N MET A 70 16.16 14.50 12.24
CA MET A 70 17.35 15.33 12.31
C MET A 70 17.19 16.46 13.35
N GLY A 71 16.25 16.28 14.27
CA GLY A 71 15.86 17.29 15.27
C GLY A 71 14.73 18.23 14.80
N GLN A 72 14.13 17.97 13.63
CA GLN A 72 13.03 18.78 13.08
C GLN A 72 11.64 18.27 13.47
N GLY A 73 11.54 17.19 14.25
CA GLY A 73 10.26 16.68 14.76
C GLY A 73 9.43 15.91 13.74
N VAL A 74 10.03 15.43 12.63
CA VAL A 74 9.30 14.73 11.59
C VAL A 74 8.71 13.41 12.08
N THR A 75 9.43 12.71 12.94
CA THR A 75 9.00 11.44 13.52
C THR A 75 7.69 11.61 14.30
N THR A 76 7.62 12.58 15.18
CA THR A 76 6.40 12.92 15.92
C THR A 76 5.29 13.36 14.99
N GLY A 77 5.59 14.25 14.04
CA GLY A 77 4.58 14.76 13.11
C GLY A 77 3.94 13.67 12.23
N LEU A 78 4.73 12.72 11.72
CA LEU A 78 4.19 11.62 10.91
C LEU A 78 3.44 10.59 11.77
N ALA A 79 3.92 10.30 12.99
CA ALA A 79 3.22 9.45 13.94
C ALA A 79 1.87 10.03 14.36
N THR A 80 1.78 11.35 14.52
CA THR A 80 0.53 12.04 14.83
C THR A 80 -0.51 11.82 13.73
N LEU A 81 -0.13 11.91 12.45
CA LEU A 81 -1.06 11.68 11.34
C LEU A 81 -1.69 10.27 11.37
N VAL A 82 -0.91 9.28 11.75
CA VAL A 82 -1.38 7.89 11.87
C VAL A 82 -2.18 7.70 13.15
N GLY A 83 -1.67 8.23 14.27
CA GLY A 83 -2.27 8.09 15.60
C GLY A 83 -3.67 8.69 15.69
N GLU A 84 -3.88 9.86 15.09
CA GLU A 84 -5.19 10.51 15.02
C GLU A 84 -6.25 9.63 14.33
N GLU A 85 -5.88 8.93 13.27
CA GLU A 85 -6.81 8.06 12.55
C GLU A 85 -7.02 6.70 13.25
N LEU A 86 -6.01 6.22 13.99
CA LEU A 86 -6.10 5.00 14.79
C LEU A 86 -6.77 5.21 16.15
N ASP A 87 -6.93 6.47 16.58
CA ASP A 87 -7.40 6.83 17.92
C ASP A 87 -6.43 6.36 19.03
N VAL A 88 -5.13 6.51 18.78
CA VAL A 88 -4.06 6.16 19.71
C VAL A 88 -3.12 7.34 19.92
N ASN A 89 -2.52 7.42 21.13
CA ASN A 89 -1.53 8.45 21.39
C ASN A 89 -0.23 8.13 20.63
N PRO A 90 0.24 9.03 19.74
CA PRO A 90 1.47 8.79 18.96
C PRO A 90 2.72 8.60 19.82
N LEU A 91 2.74 9.06 21.07
CA LEU A 91 3.85 8.89 21.99
C LEU A 91 3.95 7.46 22.55
N ASP A 92 2.88 6.69 22.47
CA ASP A 92 2.83 5.29 22.91
C ASP A 92 3.20 4.30 21.79
N MET A 93 3.47 4.81 20.58
CA MET A 93 3.89 4.00 19.45
C MET A 93 5.39 3.66 19.47
N ASP A 94 5.75 2.44 19.10
CA ASP A 94 7.15 2.04 18.82
C ASP A 94 7.53 2.53 17.41
N ILE A 95 8.21 3.67 17.32
CA ILE A 95 8.53 4.29 16.04
C ILE A 95 9.90 3.80 15.55
N ARG A 96 9.94 3.25 14.35
CA ARG A 96 11.14 2.74 13.70
C ARG A 96 11.40 3.45 12.38
N LEU A 97 12.66 3.69 12.04
CA LEU A 97 13.04 4.13 10.70
C LEU A 97 12.86 2.97 9.73
N ALA A 98 12.11 3.20 8.67
CA ALA A 98 11.91 2.21 7.62
C ALA A 98 13.20 1.98 6.81
N GLY A 99 13.37 0.78 6.29
CA GLY A 99 14.40 0.46 5.30
C GLY A 99 14.15 1.16 3.96
N VAL A 100 14.98 0.85 2.96
CA VAL A 100 14.78 1.38 1.60
C VAL A 100 13.82 0.47 0.84
N HIS A 101 12.65 1.04 0.46
CA HIS A 101 11.65 0.32 -0.32
C HIS A 101 10.75 1.32 -1.06
N GLU A 102 10.17 0.89 -2.20
CA GLU A 102 9.30 1.74 -3.03
C GLU A 102 8.06 2.25 -2.29
N ASP A 103 7.48 1.45 -1.37
CA ASP A 103 6.32 1.85 -0.56
C ASP A 103 6.58 3.08 0.32
N TYR A 104 7.84 3.34 0.64
CA TYR A 104 8.25 4.50 1.44
C TYR A 104 8.64 5.71 0.60
N ALA A 105 8.51 5.62 -0.73
CA ALA A 105 8.74 6.75 -1.60
C ALA A 105 7.78 7.90 -1.28
N ASN A 106 8.28 9.12 -1.39
CA ASN A 106 7.42 10.30 -1.29
C ASN A 106 6.49 10.34 -2.50
N PRO A 107 5.17 10.35 -2.33
CA PRO A 107 4.24 10.39 -3.45
C PRO A 107 4.44 11.56 -4.41
N ALA A 108 4.99 12.69 -3.92
CA ALA A 108 5.25 13.87 -4.75
C ALA A 108 6.52 13.77 -5.62
N PHE A 109 7.51 12.95 -5.23
CA PHE A 109 8.81 12.87 -5.89
C PHE A 109 9.18 11.47 -6.37
N VAL A 110 8.38 10.47 -6.04
CA VAL A 110 8.58 9.06 -6.39
C VAL A 110 9.96 8.55 -5.94
N MET A 111 10.49 9.11 -4.83
CA MET A 111 11.76 8.71 -4.22
C MET A 111 11.69 8.79 -2.70
N GLN A 112 12.43 7.93 -2.02
CA GLN A 112 12.59 7.98 -0.57
C GLN A 112 13.72 8.97 -0.22
N GLY A 113 13.41 9.96 0.60
CA GLY A 113 14.40 10.96 1.00
C GLY A 113 13.78 12.02 1.91
N THR A 114 14.58 12.64 2.76
CA THR A 114 14.17 13.69 3.69
C THR A 114 14.72 15.02 3.23
N GLY A 115 13.86 15.94 2.82
CA GLY A 115 14.28 17.26 2.33
C GLY A 115 13.15 18.04 1.67
N GLY A 116 13.41 19.28 1.30
CA GLY A 116 12.50 20.15 0.55
C GLY A 116 11.18 20.43 1.27
N SER A 117 11.13 20.39 2.60
CA SER A 117 9.90 20.54 3.40
C SER A 117 8.75 19.65 2.95
N SER A 118 9.08 18.45 2.46
CA SER A 118 8.13 17.54 1.81
C SER A 118 7.66 16.39 2.69
N SER A 119 8.26 16.19 3.87
CA SER A 119 8.00 15.01 4.69
C SER A 119 6.54 14.93 5.16
N ILE A 120 6.03 15.93 5.83
CA ILE A 120 4.64 15.96 6.28
C ILE A 120 3.71 16.13 5.08
N ARG A 121 3.95 17.14 4.24
CA ARG A 121 3.09 17.45 3.10
C ARG A 121 2.94 16.28 2.13
N GLY A 122 4.04 15.57 1.82
CA GLY A 122 4.04 14.49 0.87
C GLY A 122 3.36 13.22 1.38
N HIS A 123 3.38 12.97 2.70
CA HIS A 123 2.79 11.78 3.31
C HIS A 123 1.44 12.03 4.00
N TYR A 124 0.97 13.28 4.03
CA TYR A 124 -0.20 13.67 4.80
C TYR A 124 -1.41 12.77 4.52
N MET A 125 -1.85 12.70 3.27
CA MET A 125 -3.01 11.90 2.90
C MET A 125 -2.73 10.40 2.99
N GLN A 126 -1.54 9.98 2.58
CA GLN A 126 -1.14 8.57 2.60
C GLN A 126 -1.22 8.00 4.02
N LEU A 127 -0.60 8.66 5.00
CA LEU A 127 -0.55 8.17 6.38
C LEU A 127 -1.90 8.25 7.08
N ARG A 128 -2.71 9.25 6.78
CA ARG A 128 -4.09 9.28 7.26
C ARG A 128 -4.91 8.12 6.73
N GLN A 129 -4.79 7.81 5.44
CA GLN A 129 -5.45 6.64 4.85
C GLN A 129 -4.93 5.32 5.45
N VAL A 130 -3.63 5.22 5.69
CA VAL A 130 -3.00 4.07 6.36
C VAL A 130 -3.63 3.84 7.73
N GLY A 131 -3.74 4.86 8.56
CA GLY A 131 -4.37 4.77 9.88
C GLY A 131 -5.85 4.41 9.81
N ALA A 132 -6.63 5.13 9.00
CA ALA A 132 -8.06 4.91 8.85
C ALA A 132 -8.39 3.50 8.32
N ASN A 133 -7.66 3.03 7.31
CA ASN A 133 -7.85 1.68 6.77
C ASN A 133 -7.50 0.60 7.80
N THR A 134 -6.42 0.79 8.55
CA THR A 134 -6.01 -0.16 9.60
C THR A 134 -7.06 -0.25 10.69
N ARG A 135 -7.59 0.88 11.17
CA ARG A 135 -8.70 0.91 12.13
C ARG A 135 -9.93 0.17 11.62
N GLY A 136 -10.26 0.30 10.34
CA GLY A 136 -11.40 -0.40 9.74
C GLY A 136 -11.22 -1.91 9.61
N LEU A 137 -9.97 -2.40 9.60
CA LEU A 137 -9.64 -3.83 9.46
C LEU A 137 -9.44 -4.54 10.81
N GLU A 138 -9.17 -3.80 11.88
CA GLU A 138 -8.88 -4.34 13.21
C GLU A 138 -9.95 -5.32 13.73
N PRO A 139 -11.26 -5.03 13.65
CA PRO A 139 -12.29 -5.97 14.13
C PRO A 139 -12.28 -7.31 13.40
N ALA A 140 -11.97 -7.31 12.10
CA ALA A 140 -11.91 -8.52 11.29
C ALA A 140 -10.67 -9.38 11.60
N ALA A 141 -9.53 -8.72 11.84
CA ALA A 141 -8.28 -9.40 12.19
C ALA A 141 -8.35 -10.02 13.58
N LEU A 142 -8.93 -9.34 14.56
CA LEU A 142 -9.15 -9.86 15.93
C LEU A 142 -10.14 -11.04 15.95
N ALA A 143 -11.14 -11.07 15.06
CA ALA A 143 -12.05 -12.19 14.93
C ALA A 143 -11.36 -13.45 14.38
N ALA A 144 -10.49 -13.29 13.38
CA ALA A 144 -9.76 -14.38 12.75
C ALA A 144 -8.67 -15.03 13.65
N THR A 145 -8.22 -14.32 14.68
CA THR A 145 -7.18 -14.85 15.61
C THR A 145 -7.76 -15.63 16.80
N ARG A 146 -9.10 -15.69 16.91
CA ARG A 146 -9.80 -16.37 18.01
C ARG A 146 -10.35 -17.76 17.65
N GLU A 147 -10.14 -18.22 16.43
CA GLU A 147 -10.42 -19.58 15.95
C GLU A 147 -9.13 -20.42 15.93
#